data_0fa3518aae7099e7e91ae2ae7ffa0c48
#
_entry.id   0fa3518aae7099e7e91ae2ae7ffa0c48
#
_cell.length_a   1.000
_cell.length_b   1.000
_cell.length_c   1.000
_cell.angle_alpha   90.00
_cell.angle_beta   90.00
_cell.angle_gamma   90.00
#
_symmetry.space_group_name_H-M   'P 1'
#
loop_
_entity.id
_entity.type
_entity.pdbx_description
1 polymer ?
#
loop_
_entity_poly.entity_id
_entity_poly.type
_entity_poly.pdbx_seq_one_letter_code
_entity_poly.pdbx_strand_id
1 'polypeptide(L)'
;IAPAPHGRFSSCEILKQLGVLLTKDIVQGGSPLFGEVHISGAKNAAVAILPAALLVDGVCRIENIPQISDVTVLLKILEQLGAKVRVLNRSDVELDCRHIVTTRAPQELAHKLRASYYLIGALLGRFGEAEVSMPGGCNFGGTRPIDQHVKGFAAMGATVREGDYICAAAEGGR
;
A
#
# COMPACT_ATOMS: atom_id res chain seq x y z
N ILE A 1 -22.77 37.62 -1.67
CA ILE A 1 -21.91 36.78 -0.79
C ILE A 1 -20.70 37.62 -0.44
N ALA A 2 -20.65 38.10 0.83
CA ALA A 2 -19.60 38.98 1.31
C ALA A 2 -18.24 38.23 1.37
N PRO A 3 -17.10 38.88 1.08
CA PRO A 3 -15.78 38.25 1.24
C PRO A 3 -15.53 37.96 2.71
N ALA A 4 -15.04 36.77 2.99
CA ALA A 4 -14.62 36.35 4.34
C ALA A 4 -13.48 37.25 4.83
N PRO A 5 -13.46 37.64 6.11
CA PRO A 5 -12.41 38.52 6.65
C PRO A 5 -11.05 37.86 6.64
N HIS A 6 -10.09 38.56 6.10
CA HIS A 6 -8.66 38.24 6.21
C HIS A 6 -8.26 38.25 7.68
N GLY A 7 -7.84 37.13 8.20
CA GLY A 7 -7.24 37.08 9.51
C GLY A 7 -7.57 35.85 10.36
N ARG A 8 -7.11 34.65 9.96
CA ARG A 8 -6.87 33.52 10.89
C ARG A 8 -5.84 32.56 10.31
N PHE A 9 -4.62 33.02 10.21
CA PHE A 9 -3.47 32.16 9.89
C PHE A 9 -2.72 31.66 11.14
N SER A 10 -3.17 31.99 12.34
CA SER A 10 -2.38 31.76 13.57
C SER A 10 -2.23 30.31 13.99
N SER A 11 -3.19 29.45 13.72
CA SER A 11 -3.13 28.03 14.14
C SER A 11 -2.23 27.16 13.26
N CYS A 12 -2.13 27.48 11.98
CA CYS A 12 -1.29 26.69 11.05
C CYS A 12 0.21 27.01 11.20
N GLU A 13 0.56 28.27 11.54
CA GLU A 13 1.92 28.67 11.81
C GLU A 13 2.46 28.10 13.14
N ILE A 14 1.63 28.06 14.17
CA ILE A 14 2.00 27.44 15.46
C ILE A 14 2.24 25.94 15.30
N LEU A 15 1.45 25.23 14.50
CA LEU A 15 1.64 23.80 14.23
C LEU A 15 2.87 23.50 13.39
N LYS A 16 3.27 24.39 12.47
CA LYS A 16 4.55 24.29 11.75
C LYS A 16 5.76 24.43 12.67
N GLN A 17 5.68 25.30 13.68
CA GLN A 17 6.75 25.46 14.70
C GLN A 17 6.89 24.23 15.61
N LEU A 18 5.83 23.40 15.74
CA LEU A 18 5.84 22.15 16.50
C LEU A 18 6.30 20.94 15.67
N GLY A 19 6.79 21.15 14.44
CA GLY A 19 7.30 20.07 13.59
C GLY A 19 6.23 19.14 13.02
N VAL A 20 4.95 19.50 13.14
CA VAL A 20 3.84 18.77 12.52
C VAL A 20 3.71 19.26 11.08
N LEU A 21 4.12 18.43 10.14
CA LEU A 21 3.98 18.69 8.69
C LEU A 21 2.50 18.56 8.29
N LEU A 22 1.73 19.63 8.46
CA LEU A 22 0.38 19.73 7.93
C LEU A 22 0.49 20.20 6.49
N THR A 23 0.28 19.29 5.54
CA THR A 23 0.01 19.67 4.15
C THR A 23 -1.41 20.19 4.08
N LYS A 24 -1.56 21.45 3.66
CA LYS A 24 -2.86 22.09 3.45
C LYS A 24 -2.96 22.45 1.98
N ASP A 25 -3.90 21.82 1.30
CA ASP A 25 -4.27 22.18 -0.05
C ASP A 25 -5.31 23.32 0.00
N ILE A 26 -4.99 24.44 -0.65
CA ILE A 26 -5.92 25.57 -0.78
C ILE A 26 -6.44 25.56 -2.22
N VAL A 27 -7.74 25.33 -2.38
CA VAL A 27 -8.40 25.34 -3.68
C VAL A 27 -9.26 26.58 -3.79
N GLN A 28 -8.98 27.42 -4.78
CA GLN A 28 -9.80 28.57 -5.13
C GLN A 28 -10.61 28.20 -6.38
N GLY A 29 -11.91 28.11 -6.24
CA GLY A 29 -12.83 27.87 -7.35
C GLY A 29 -13.25 29.17 -8.06
N GLY A 30 -14.18 29.04 -9.02
CA GLY A 30 -14.81 30.19 -9.71
C GLY A 30 -14.26 30.51 -11.09
N SER A 31 -13.19 29.85 -11.53
CA SER A 31 -12.67 29.97 -12.90
C SER A 31 -12.93 28.70 -13.69
N PRO A 32 -13.43 28.78 -14.95
CA PRO A 32 -13.54 27.62 -15.79
C PRO A 32 -12.16 27.08 -16.14
N LEU A 33 -12.00 25.75 -16.13
CA LEU A 33 -10.76 25.07 -16.45
C LEU A 33 -10.82 24.54 -17.88
N PHE A 34 -9.77 24.84 -18.67
CA PHE A 34 -9.59 24.33 -20.03
C PHE A 34 -8.21 23.68 -20.15
N GLY A 35 -8.14 22.50 -20.75
CA GLY A 35 -6.89 21.82 -20.99
C GLY A 35 -7.03 20.30 -21.01
N GLU A 36 -5.91 19.63 -21.24
CA GLU A 36 -5.77 18.17 -21.17
C GLU A 36 -5.05 17.78 -19.89
N VAL A 37 -5.51 16.69 -19.27
CA VAL A 37 -4.89 16.08 -18.10
C VAL A 37 -4.54 14.63 -18.41
N HIS A 38 -3.24 14.29 -18.32
CA HIS A 38 -2.81 12.91 -18.39
C HIS A 38 -3.16 12.20 -17.08
N ILE A 39 -4.00 11.16 -17.18
CA ILE A 39 -4.41 10.35 -16.03
C ILE A 39 -3.28 9.39 -15.68
N SER A 40 -2.78 9.48 -14.44
CA SER A 40 -1.85 8.50 -13.87
C SER A 40 -2.59 7.21 -13.47
N GLY A 41 -1.83 6.13 -13.27
CA GLY A 41 -2.39 4.90 -12.75
C GLY A 41 -3.09 5.09 -11.40
N ALA A 42 -4.12 4.26 -11.17
CA ALA A 42 -4.91 4.34 -9.95
C ALA A 42 -4.16 3.76 -8.75
N LYS A 43 -4.18 4.46 -7.61
CA LYS A 43 -3.60 4.00 -6.34
C LYS A 43 -4.03 2.58 -5.99
N ASN A 44 -5.35 2.35 -5.97
CA ASN A 44 -5.91 1.07 -5.52
C ASN A 44 -5.57 -0.09 -6.46
N ALA A 45 -5.40 0.17 -7.74
CA ALA A 45 -4.90 -0.83 -8.68
C ALA A 45 -3.43 -1.15 -8.43
N ALA A 46 -2.57 -0.14 -8.27
CA ALA A 46 -1.15 -0.33 -8.04
C ALA A 46 -0.86 -1.14 -6.77
N VAL A 47 -1.54 -0.84 -5.65
CA VAL A 47 -1.32 -1.55 -4.37
C VAL A 47 -1.84 -2.99 -4.37
N ALA A 48 -2.66 -3.38 -5.33
CA ALA A 48 -3.08 -4.76 -5.52
C ALA A 48 -2.18 -5.51 -6.54
N ILE A 49 -1.81 -4.84 -7.65
CA ILE A 49 -1.03 -5.44 -8.73
C ILE A 49 0.43 -5.69 -8.31
N LEU A 50 1.04 -4.77 -7.55
CA LEU A 50 2.42 -4.93 -7.10
C LEU A 50 2.62 -6.19 -6.23
N PRO A 51 1.78 -6.49 -5.21
CA PRO A 51 1.84 -7.77 -4.51
C PRO A 51 1.56 -8.97 -5.40
N ALA A 52 0.66 -8.84 -6.38
CA ALA A 52 0.34 -9.94 -7.30
C ALA A 52 1.54 -10.37 -8.15
N ALA A 53 2.54 -9.51 -8.36
CA ALA A 53 3.80 -9.88 -9.02
C ALA A 53 4.55 -11.00 -8.28
N LEU A 54 4.36 -11.15 -6.97
CA LEU A 54 4.92 -12.27 -6.19
C LEU A 54 4.42 -13.65 -6.66
N LEU A 55 3.23 -13.72 -7.27
CA LEU A 55 2.68 -14.97 -7.80
C LEU A 55 3.45 -15.49 -9.02
N VAL A 56 4.24 -14.64 -9.66
CA VAL A 56 4.99 -14.98 -10.86
C VAL A 56 6.40 -15.41 -10.49
N ASP A 57 6.80 -16.62 -10.91
CA ASP A 57 8.18 -17.07 -10.84
C ASP A 57 8.96 -16.54 -12.02
N GLY A 58 9.23 -15.24 -12.01
CA GLY A 58 9.82 -14.56 -13.16
C GLY A 58 9.97 -13.07 -12.94
N VAL A 59 10.12 -12.37 -14.06
CA VAL A 59 10.23 -10.93 -14.13
C VAL A 59 8.90 -10.35 -14.63
N CYS A 60 8.36 -9.41 -13.85
CA CYS A 60 7.16 -8.66 -14.21
C CYS A 60 7.53 -7.21 -14.49
N ARG A 61 7.12 -6.67 -15.63
CA ARG A 61 7.14 -5.23 -15.89
C ARG A 61 5.75 -4.66 -15.65
N ILE A 62 5.67 -3.62 -14.80
CA ILE A 62 4.43 -2.94 -14.45
C ILE A 62 4.58 -1.48 -14.84
N GLU A 63 3.66 -1.02 -15.69
CA GLU A 63 3.67 0.32 -16.29
C GLU A 63 2.56 1.18 -15.70
N ASN A 64 2.70 2.49 -15.85
CA ASN A 64 1.73 3.49 -15.40
C ASN A 64 1.42 3.40 -13.89
N ILE A 65 2.45 3.23 -13.07
CA ILE A 65 2.32 3.22 -11.60
C ILE A 65 2.27 4.68 -11.11
N PRO A 66 1.32 5.04 -10.23
CA PRO A 66 1.25 6.39 -9.66
C PRO A 66 2.41 6.66 -8.71
N GLN A 67 2.93 7.90 -8.74
CA GLN A 67 4.00 8.33 -7.83
C GLN A 67 3.44 8.73 -6.47
N ILE A 68 3.21 7.77 -5.62
CA ILE A 68 2.65 7.95 -4.27
C ILE A 68 3.46 7.19 -3.23
N SER A 69 3.41 7.64 -1.98
CA SER A 69 4.13 7.03 -0.86
C SER A 69 3.81 5.54 -0.67
N ASP A 70 2.56 5.15 -0.86
CA ASP A 70 2.10 3.77 -0.70
C ASP A 70 2.85 2.81 -1.66
N VAL A 71 3.05 3.24 -2.92
CA VAL A 71 3.83 2.48 -3.91
C VAL A 71 5.28 2.35 -3.47
N THR A 72 5.89 3.45 -3.02
CA THR A 72 7.28 3.45 -2.55
C THR A 72 7.47 2.50 -1.36
N VAL A 73 6.54 2.51 -0.40
CA VAL A 73 6.58 1.61 0.76
C VAL A 73 6.43 0.17 0.31
N LEU A 74 5.50 -0.11 -0.61
CA LEU A 74 5.24 -1.46 -1.09
C LEU A 74 6.43 -2.04 -1.86
N LEU A 75 7.08 -1.25 -2.73
CA LEU A 75 8.30 -1.67 -3.42
C LEU A 75 9.42 -2.03 -2.44
N LYS A 76 9.59 -1.24 -1.36
CA LYS A 76 10.54 -1.58 -0.29
C LYS A 76 10.19 -2.86 0.45
N ILE A 77 8.90 -3.14 0.66
CA ILE A 77 8.49 -4.43 1.25
C ILE A 77 8.87 -5.58 0.32
N LEU A 78 8.59 -5.46 -0.97
CA LEU A 78 8.94 -6.48 -1.97
C LEU A 78 10.45 -6.72 -2.04
N GLU A 79 11.28 -5.66 -1.97
CA GLU A 79 12.74 -5.79 -1.88
C GLU A 79 13.18 -6.57 -0.64
N GLN A 80 12.59 -6.29 0.51
CA GLN A 80 12.92 -7.00 1.76
C GLN A 80 12.44 -8.45 1.77
N LEU A 81 11.39 -8.77 1.02
CA LEU A 81 10.98 -10.16 0.77
C LEU A 81 11.95 -10.90 -0.16
N GLY A 82 12.84 -10.20 -0.87
CA GLY A 82 13.83 -10.76 -1.76
C GLY A 82 13.61 -10.47 -3.25
N ALA A 83 12.55 -9.74 -3.62
CA ALA A 83 12.37 -9.31 -5.00
C ALA A 83 13.43 -8.29 -5.41
N LYS A 84 13.94 -8.40 -6.64
CA LYS A 84 14.78 -7.35 -7.22
C LYS A 84 13.89 -6.32 -7.87
N VAL A 85 13.93 -5.10 -7.36
CA VAL A 85 13.15 -3.98 -7.87
C VAL A 85 14.04 -3.09 -8.73
N ARG A 86 13.64 -2.84 -9.98
CA ARG A 86 14.29 -1.92 -10.89
C ARG A 86 13.31 -0.86 -11.36
N VAL A 87 13.54 0.36 -10.94
CA VAL A 87 12.78 1.52 -11.42
C VAL A 87 13.28 1.88 -12.80
N LEU A 88 12.44 1.76 -13.82
CA LEU A 88 12.79 2.03 -15.22
C LEU A 88 12.65 3.52 -15.55
N ASN A 89 11.59 4.12 -15.03
CA ASN A 89 11.30 5.54 -15.17
C ASN A 89 10.34 5.97 -14.04
N ARG A 90 9.72 7.16 -14.16
CA ARG A 90 8.81 7.70 -13.15
C ARG A 90 7.58 6.85 -12.90
N SER A 91 7.11 6.10 -13.89
CA SER A 91 5.84 5.35 -13.81
C SER A 91 5.98 3.86 -14.05
N ASP A 92 7.19 3.36 -14.36
CA ASP A 92 7.39 1.97 -14.73
C ASP A 92 8.43 1.32 -13.83
N VAL A 93 8.13 0.12 -13.38
CA VAL A 93 9.03 -0.71 -12.58
C VAL A 93 9.10 -2.13 -13.14
N GLU A 94 10.23 -2.76 -12.90
CA GLU A 94 10.46 -4.18 -13.16
C GLU A 94 10.70 -4.89 -11.83
N LEU A 95 9.99 -5.96 -11.61
CA LEU A 95 10.05 -6.80 -10.40
C LEU A 95 10.49 -8.20 -10.79
N ASP A 96 11.65 -8.64 -10.31
CA ASP A 96 12.12 -10.02 -10.44
C ASP A 96 11.83 -10.75 -9.12
N CYS A 97 10.82 -11.61 -9.13
CA CYS A 97 10.35 -12.34 -7.97
C CYS A 97 10.82 -13.79 -7.91
N ARG A 98 11.86 -14.18 -8.67
CA ARG A 98 12.40 -15.55 -8.67
C ARG A 98 13.08 -15.95 -7.35
N HIS A 99 13.60 -14.98 -6.61
CA HIS A 99 14.44 -15.23 -5.43
C HIS A 99 13.83 -14.59 -4.17
N ILE A 100 12.58 -14.96 -3.85
CA ILE A 100 11.95 -14.56 -2.59
C ILE A 100 12.59 -15.40 -1.47
N VAL A 101 13.06 -14.73 -0.43
CA VAL A 101 13.82 -15.34 0.67
C VAL A 101 13.02 -15.46 1.96
N THR A 102 11.89 -14.77 2.06
CA THR A 102 11.02 -14.84 3.24
C THR A 102 9.57 -14.53 2.87
N THR A 103 8.65 -15.16 3.60
CA THR A 103 7.21 -14.94 3.51
C THR A 103 6.69 -14.01 4.61
N ARG A 104 7.62 -13.45 5.40
CA ARG A 104 7.33 -12.53 6.50
C ARG A 104 7.56 -11.09 6.05
N ALA A 105 6.49 -10.32 5.95
CA ALA A 105 6.57 -8.90 5.63
C ALA A 105 7.15 -8.09 6.80
N PRO A 106 8.07 -7.13 6.52
CA PRO A 106 8.69 -6.32 7.56
C PRO A 106 7.66 -5.44 8.28
N GLN A 107 7.56 -5.59 9.59
CA GLN A 107 6.54 -4.95 10.43
C GLN A 107 6.52 -3.43 10.28
N GLU A 108 7.69 -2.79 10.32
CA GLU A 108 7.81 -1.34 10.26
C GLU A 108 7.25 -0.72 8.97
N LEU A 109 7.37 -1.44 7.86
CA LEU A 109 6.86 -1.00 6.57
C LEU A 109 5.39 -1.41 6.40
N ALA A 110 5.04 -2.63 6.74
CA ALA A 110 3.67 -3.14 6.60
C ALA A 110 2.69 -2.33 7.47
N HIS A 111 3.11 -1.90 8.66
CA HIS A 111 2.31 -1.04 9.55
C HIS A 111 2.00 0.35 8.95
N LYS A 112 2.87 0.86 8.07
CA LYS A 112 2.66 2.16 7.40
C LYS A 112 1.66 2.09 6.26
N LEU A 113 1.36 0.88 5.78
CA LEU A 113 0.55 0.66 4.60
C LEU A 113 -0.64 -0.25 4.92
N ARG A 114 -1.86 0.30 4.85
CA ARG A 114 -3.04 -0.54 5.03
C ARG A 114 -3.14 -1.66 3.99
N ALA A 115 -2.79 -1.37 2.74
CA ALA A 115 -2.84 -2.34 1.65
C ALA A 115 -1.83 -3.50 1.79
N SER A 116 -1.00 -3.53 2.85
CA SER A 116 -0.08 -4.63 3.13
C SER A 116 -0.77 -5.99 3.24
N TYR A 117 -2.06 -6.03 3.58
CA TYR A 117 -2.81 -7.29 3.64
C TYR A 117 -2.95 -8.00 2.29
N TYR A 118 -2.80 -7.31 1.15
CA TYR A 118 -2.76 -7.97 -0.16
C TYR A 118 -1.58 -8.93 -0.31
N LEU A 119 -0.49 -8.69 0.44
CA LEU A 119 0.66 -9.59 0.48
C LEU A 119 0.28 -10.98 0.99
N ILE A 120 -0.71 -11.08 1.91
CA ILE A 120 -1.16 -12.37 2.48
C ILE A 120 -1.60 -13.31 1.36
N GLY A 121 -2.48 -12.85 0.49
CA GLY A 121 -2.99 -13.67 -0.63
C GLY A 121 -1.90 -14.08 -1.62
N ALA A 122 -0.99 -13.15 -1.95
CA ALA A 122 0.08 -13.42 -2.90
C ALA A 122 1.13 -14.41 -2.33
N LEU A 123 1.55 -14.21 -1.09
CA LEU A 123 2.51 -15.10 -0.42
C LEU A 123 1.90 -16.48 -0.15
N LEU A 124 0.67 -16.52 0.38
CA LEU A 124 -0.05 -17.77 0.64
C LEU A 124 -0.25 -18.57 -0.66
N GLY A 125 -0.66 -17.90 -1.73
CA GLY A 125 -0.93 -18.55 -3.03
C GLY A 125 0.30 -19.14 -3.70
N ARG A 126 1.50 -18.56 -3.50
CA ARG A 126 2.73 -19.07 -4.11
C ARG A 126 3.55 -19.96 -3.19
N PHE A 127 3.64 -19.61 -1.90
CA PHE A 127 4.56 -20.25 -0.96
C PHE A 127 3.85 -21.12 0.07
N GLY A 128 2.52 -21.11 0.10
CA GLY A 128 1.72 -21.86 1.07
C GLY A 128 1.70 -21.24 2.47
N GLU A 129 2.42 -20.16 2.68
CA GLU A 129 2.47 -19.45 3.97
C GLU A 129 2.63 -17.94 3.80
N ALA A 130 2.14 -17.18 4.76
CA ALA A 130 2.28 -15.73 4.80
C ALA A 130 2.28 -15.22 6.24
N GLU A 131 3.15 -14.28 6.55
CA GLU A 131 3.19 -13.60 7.84
C GLU A 131 3.26 -12.09 7.59
N VAL A 132 2.16 -11.38 7.85
CA VAL A 132 2.05 -9.94 7.62
C VAL A 132 1.56 -9.27 8.89
N SER A 133 2.24 -8.21 9.35
CA SER A 133 1.80 -7.48 10.54
C SER A 133 0.42 -6.89 10.32
N MET A 134 -0.34 -6.74 11.42
CA MET A 134 -1.64 -6.08 11.36
C MET A 134 -1.50 -4.74 10.64
N PRO A 135 -2.33 -4.49 9.61
CA PRO A 135 -2.20 -3.30 8.79
C PRO A 135 -2.47 -2.04 9.61
N GLY A 136 -1.56 -1.09 9.50
CA GLY A 136 -1.73 0.26 10.00
C GLY A 136 -2.45 1.16 8.99
N GLY A 137 -2.22 2.44 9.07
CA GLY A 137 -2.73 3.45 8.13
C GLY A 137 -3.56 4.53 8.81
N CYS A 138 -4.20 5.38 8.01
CA CYS A 138 -4.95 6.52 8.51
C CYS A 138 -6.06 6.11 9.48
N ASN A 139 -5.99 6.68 10.69
CA ASN A 139 -6.98 6.46 11.73
C ASN A 139 -8.17 7.41 11.54
N PHE A 140 -9.17 6.98 10.79
CA PHE A 140 -10.44 7.71 10.61
C PHE A 140 -11.48 7.37 11.68
N GLY A 141 -11.04 7.09 12.92
CA GLY A 141 -11.94 6.83 14.04
C GLY A 141 -12.66 5.48 14.01
N GLY A 142 -12.15 4.49 13.26
CA GLY A 142 -12.73 3.15 13.22
C GLY A 142 -11.73 2.10 12.77
N THR A 143 -11.82 0.92 13.37
CA THR A 143 -11.14 -0.29 12.90
C THR A 143 -11.75 -0.66 11.55
N ARG A 144 -10.92 -0.78 10.52
CA ARG A 144 -11.36 -1.37 9.26
C ARG A 144 -10.92 -2.82 9.25
N PRO A 145 -11.80 -3.73 9.63
CA PRO A 145 -11.45 -5.14 9.79
C PRO A 145 -11.09 -5.78 8.44
N ILE A 146 -10.18 -6.72 8.48
CA ILE A 146 -9.85 -7.59 7.33
C ILE A 146 -10.51 -8.96 7.47
N ASP A 147 -11.48 -9.07 8.36
CA ASP A 147 -12.20 -10.29 8.71
C ASP A 147 -12.77 -11.03 7.50
N GLN A 148 -13.20 -10.31 6.47
CA GLN A 148 -13.70 -10.92 5.24
C GLN A 148 -12.59 -11.63 4.45
N HIS A 149 -11.36 -11.09 4.45
CA HIS A 149 -10.20 -11.75 3.84
C HIS A 149 -9.83 -13.00 4.61
N VAL A 150 -9.80 -12.91 5.96
CA VAL A 150 -9.52 -14.05 6.84
C VAL A 150 -10.56 -15.17 6.65
N LYS A 151 -11.85 -14.82 6.62
CA LYS A 151 -12.92 -15.77 6.32
C LYS A 151 -12.77 -16.40 4.93
N GLY A 152 -12.40 -15.60 3.93
CA GLY A 152 -12.15 -16.09 2.57
C GLY A 152 -11.01 -17.10 2.52
N PHE A 153 -9.87 -16.81 3.15
CA PHE A 153 -8.74 -17.73 3.21
C PHE A 153 -9.09 -19.02 3.97
N ALA A 154 -9.79 -18.91 5.11
CA ALA A 154 -10.26 -20.06 5.86
C ALA A 154 -11.23 -20.93 5.04
N ALA A 155 -12.16 -20.32 4.31
CA ALA A 155 -13.10 -21.05 3.44
C ALA A 155 -12.39 -21.77 2.27
N MET A 156 -11.21 -21.28 1.84
CA MET A 156 -10.36 -21.92 0.84
C MET A 156 -9.42 -22.98 1.43
N GLY A 157 -9.52 -23.27 2.74
CA GLY A 157 -8.72 -24.31 3.41
C GLY A 157 -7.42 -23.83 4.04
N ALA A 158 -7.23 -22.53 4.20
CA ALA A 158 -6.07 -22.02 4.91
C ALA A 158 -6.34 -21.90 6.41
N THR A 159 -5.34 -22.24 7.23
CA THR A 159 -5.35 -21.94 8.67
C THR A 159 -4.87 -20.50 8.85
N VAL A 160 -5.70 -19.64 9.47
CA VAL A 160 -5.34 -18.24 9.74
C VAL A 160 -5.33 -17.99 11.25
N ARG A 161 -4.26 -17.37 11.74
CA ARG A 161 -4.11 -16.92 13.12
C ARG A 161 -3.92 -15.41 13.12
N GLU A 162 -4.68 -14.72 13.97
CA GLU A 162 -4.62 -13.28 14.14
C GLU A 162 -3.97 -12.92 15.48
N GLY A 163 -3.06 -11.97 15.47
CA GLY A 163 -2.33 -11.43 16.61
C GLY A 163 -1.64 -10.13 16.18
N ASP A 164 -0.43 -9.90 16.64
CA ASP A 164 0.41 -8.79 16.13
C ASP A 164 0.71 -8.96 14.63
N TYR A 165 0.69 -10.21 14.19
CA TYR A 165 0.77 -10.63 12.79
C TYR A 165 -0.46 -11.44 12.42
N ILE A 166 -0.82 -11.35 11.15
CA ILE A 166 -1.71 -12.29 10.51
C ILE A 166 -0.82 -13.36 9.91
N CYS A 167 -0.92 -14.56 10.46
CA CYS A 167 -0.19 -15.73 9.97
C CYS A 167 -1.19 -16.63 9.25
N ALA A 168 -0.98 -16.85 7.97
CA ALA A 168 -1.78 -17.75 7.15
C ALA A 168 -0.94 -18.90 6.63
N ALA A 169 -1.47 -20.10 6.65
CA ALA A 169 -0.82 -21.31 6.12
C ALA A 169 -1.83 -22.16 5.36
N ALA A 170 -1.46 -22.66 4.19
CA ALA A 170 -2.25 -23.62 3.44
C ALA A 170 -2.04 -25.04 3.99
N GLU A 171 -3.11 -25.77 4.28
CA GLU A 171 -3.02 -27.17 4.65
C GLU A 171 -2.66 -28.00 3.42
N GLY A 172 -1.53 -28.70 3.48
CA GLY A 172 -1.11 -29.65 2.44
C GLY A 172 -0.08 -29.13 1.42
N GLY A 173 0.48 -27.95 1.59
CA GLY A 173 1.61 -27.46 0.78
C GLY A 173 1.36 -27.49 -0.73
N ARG A 174 0.74 -26.49 -1.29
CA ARG A 174 0.21 -26.20 -2.63
C ARG A 174 -1.24 -26.59 -2.85
#